data_644c4f1bd3dbdeed36e793b92c6e6c59
#
_entry.id   644c4f1bd3dbdeed36e793b92c6e6c59
#
_cell.length_a   1.000
_cell.length_b   1.000
_cell.length_c   1.000
_cell.angle_alpha   90.00
_cell.angle_beta   90.00
_cell.angle_gamma   90.00
#
_symmetry.space_group_name_H-M   'P 1'
#
loop_
_entity.id
_entity.type
_entity.pdbx_description
1 polymer ?
#
loop_
_entity_poly.entity_id
_entity_poly.type
_entity_poly.pdbx_seq_one_letter_code
_entity_poly.pdbx_strand_id
1 'polypeptide(L)'
;VDSSDIAQAVLRPIQFWNEIPPPINPLLTTKTYPFKEIWLLGIQAYLLETAAHNYRRNQLAYSAGGISVDDKNKEQAYSAASARLMQRFQDMTRAKKIEVNISLFSGSIGSPYSGLFY
;
A
#
# COMPACT_ATOMS: atom_id res chain seq x y z
N VAL A 1 -4.32 -14.12 -10.22
CA VAL A 1 -4.99 -13.17 -9.31
C VAL A 1 -6.50 -13.39 -9.39
N ASP A 2 -7.09 -13.80 -8.31
CA ASP A 2 -8.52 -14.05 -8.23
C ASP A 2 -9.24 -12.91 -7.49
N SER A 3 -10.56 -13.04 -7.33
CA SER A 3 -11.38 -12.01 -6.67
C SER A 3 -11.01 -11.84 -5.19
N SER A 4 -10.57 -12.90 -4.53
CA SER A 4 -10.11 -12.85 -3.14
C SER A 4 -8.83 -12.01 -3.02
N ASP A 5 -7.88 -12.19 -3.95
CA ASP A 5 -6.65 -11.41 -3.98
C ASP A 5 -6.93 -9.92 -4.20
N ILE A 6 -7.87 -9.61 -5.09
CA ILE A 6 -8.26 -8.23 -5.35
C ILE A 6 -8.90 -7.61 -4.12
N ALA A 7 -9.79 -8.34 -3.45
CA ALA A 7 -10.44 -7.85 -2.23
C ALA A 7 -9.42 -7.54 -1.13
N GLN A 8 -8.42 -8.41 -0.94
CA GLN A 8 -7.37 -8.18 0.03
C GLN A 8 -6.50 -6.97 -0.35
N ALA A 9 -6.17 -6.84 -1.64
CA ALA A 9 -5.36 -5.73 -2.11
C ALA A 9 -6.05 -4.38 -1.91
N VAL A 10 -7.38 -4.34 -1.98
CA VAL A 10 -8.15 -3.13 -1.70
C VAL A 10 -8.10 -2.76 -0.22
N LEU A 11 -8.12 -3.73 0.68
CA LEU A 11 -8.16 -3.49 2.12
C LEU A 11 -6.79 -3.19 2.72
N ARG A 12 -5.72 -3.79 2.21
CA ARG A 12 -4.39 -3.67 2.81
C ARG A 12 -3.85 -2.26 2.90
N PRO A 13 -3.99 -1.39 1.90
CA PRO A 13 -3.53 -0.01 2.03
C PRO A 13 -4.19 0.75 3.17
N ILE A 14 -5.47 0.51 3.42
CA ILE A 14 -6.21 1.13 4.50
C ILE A 14 -5.76 0.57 5.85
N GLN A 15 -5.55 -0.73 5.94
CA GLN A 15 -4.99 -1.36 7.13
C GLN A 15 -3.61 -0.82 7.47
N PHE A 16 -2.76 -0.65 6.47
CA PHE A 16 -1.43 -0.07 6.64
C PHE A 16 -1.53 1.35 7.22
N TRP A 17 -2.42 2.19 6.68
CA TRP A 17 -2.66 3.53 7.21
C TRP A 17 -3.04 3.49 8.69
N ASN A 18 -3.96 2.61 9.05
CA ASN A 18 -4.47 2.53 10.42
C ASN A 18 -3.42 2.03 11.41
N GLU A 19 -2.45 1.24 10.94
CA GLU A 19 -1.45 0.60 11.80
C GLU A 19 -0.20 1.43 12.03
N ILE A 20 0.19 2.27 11.07
CA ILE A 20 1.44 3.03 11.20
C ILE A 20 1.27 4.22 12.14
N PRO A 21 2.34 4.59 12.90
CA PRO A 21 2.31 5.82 13.69
C PRO A 21 2.37 7.06 12.80
N PRO A 22 1.86 8.22 13.24
CA PRO A 22 1.18 8.43 14.50
C PRO A 22 -0.26 7.91 14.48
N PRO A 23 -0.82 7.50 15.63
CA PRO A 23 -2.21 7.04 15.67
C PRO A 23 -3.17 8.21 15.43
N ILE A 24 -4.15 7.98 14.57
CA ILE A 24 -5.19 8.96 14.26
C ILE A 24 -6.54 8.27 14.41
N ASN A 25 -7.42 8.87 15.17
CA ASN A 25 -8.78 8.39 15.39
C ASN A 25 -9.78 9.31 14.71
N PRO A 26 -10.90 8.81 14.19
CA PRO A 26 -11.24 7.39 14.08
C PRO A 26 -10.44 6.67 12.99
N LEU A 27 -10.41 5.35 13.05
CA LEU A 27 -9.77 4.55 12.01
C LEU A 27 -10.54 4.71 10.69
N LEU A 28 -9.80 4.67 9.57
CA LEU A 28 -10.39 4.80 8.26
C LEU A 28 -10.89 3.46 7.73
N THR A 29 -11.93 3.52 6.92
CA THR A 29 -12.51 2.36 6.24
C THR A 29 -12.51 2.59 4.74
N THR A 30 -12.96 1.60 3.98
CA THR A 30 -13.09 1.74 2.52
C THR A 30 -14.02 2.88 2.13
N LYS A 31 -14.96 3.23 3.00
CA LYS A 31 -15.92 4.32 2.74
C LYS A 31 -15.36 5.69 3.11
N THR A 32 -14.43 5.74 4.05
CA THR A 32 -13.96 7.01 4.61
C THR A 32 -12.55 7.38 4.20
N TYR A 33 -11.80 6.47 3.57
CA TYR A 33 -10.42 6.73 3.16
C TYR A 33 -10.39 7.70 1.97
N PRO A 34 -9.84 8.92 2.15
CA PRO A 34 -9.96 9.96 1.13
C PRO A 34 -8.81 10.03 0.14
N PHE A 35 -7.72 9.30 0.38
CA PHE A 35 -6.48 9.45 -0.40
C PHE A 35 -6.46 8.44 -1.54
N LYS A 36 -7.22 8.71 -2.59
CA LYS A 36 -7.45 7.76 -3.68
C LYS A 36 -6.19 7.41 -4.44
N GLU A 37 -5.31 8.38 -4.68
CA GLU A 37 -4.06 8.13 -5.41
C GLU A 37 -3.13 7.20 -4.65
N ILE A 38 -2.98 7.43 -3.35
CA ILE A 38 -2.16 6.57 -2.49
C ILE A 38 -2.80 5.18 -2.40
N TRP A 39 -4.12 5.12 -2.30
CA TRP A 39 -4.87 3.87 -2.26
C TRP A 39 -4.64 3.05 -3.52
N LEU A 40 -4.78 3.67 -4.70
CA LEU A 40 -4.55 2.99 -5.97
C LEU A 40 -3.11 2.51 -6.10
N LEU A 41 -2.15 3.31 -5.69
CA LEU A 41 -0.75 2.92 -5.69
C LEU A 41 -0.51 1.69 -4.80
N GLY A 42 -1.12 1.67 -3.63
CA GLY A 42 -1.05 0.54 -2.71
C GLY A 42 -1.69 -0.71 -3.28
N ILE A 43 -2.87 -0.57 -3.92
CA ILE A 43 -3.55 -1.68 -4.57
C ILE A 43 -2.65 -2.29 -5.65
N GLN A 44 -2.05 -1.45 -6.49
CA GLN A 44 -1.14 -1.90 -7.54
C GLN A 44 0.06 -2.65 -6.95
N ALA A 45 0.65 -2.12 -5.90
CA ALA A 45 1.81 -2.73 -5.25
C ALA A 45 1.46 -4.11 -4.69
N TYR A 46 0.33 -4.23 -4.02
CA TYR A 46 -0.09 -5.52 -3.44
C TYR A 46 -0.48 -6.53 -4.51
N LEU A 47 -1.13 -6.10 -5.59
CA LEU A 47 -1.47 -6.99 -6.69
C LEU A 47 -0.23 -7.51 -7.42
N LEU A 48 0.77 -6.65 -7.64
CA LEU A 48 2.02 -7.08 -8.25
C LEU A 48 2.78 -8.04 -7.34
N GLU A 49 2.78 -7.80 -6.05
CA GLU A 49 3.36 -8.72 -5.08
C GLU A 49 2.70 -10.09 -5.14
N THR A 50 1.37 -10.12 -5.20
CA THR A 50 0.61 -11.35 -5.31
C THR A 50 0.91 -12.07 -6.63
N ALA A 51 0.99 -11.32 -7.73
CA ALA A 51 1.33 -11.89 -9.03
C ALA A 51 2.74 -12.50 -9.02
N ALA A 52 3.72 -11.80 -8.46
CA ALA A 52 5.09 -12.31 -8.33
C ALA A 52 5.12 -13.60 -7.51
N HIS A 53 4.37 -13.62 -6.41
CA HIS A 53 4.27 -14.79 -5.56
C HIS A 53 3.65 -15.97 -6.29
N ASN A 54 2.60 -15.73 -7.08
CA ASN A 54 1.95 -16.77 -7.89
C ASN A 54 2.88 -17.32 -8.95
N TYR A 55 3.64 -16.47 -9.62
CA TYR A 55 4.65 -16.93 -10.60
C TYR A 55 5.74 -17.77 -9.96
N ARG A 56 6.20 -17.37 -8.79
CA ARG A 56 7.20 -18.13 -8.04
C ARG A 56 6.67 -19.51 -7.66
N ARG A 57 5.44 -19.58 -7.20
CA ARG A 57 4.79 -20.84 -6.85
C ARG A 57 4.61 -21.73 -8.07
N ASN A 58 4.24 -21.16 -9.21
CA ASN A 58 4.07 -21.89 -10.47
C ASN A 58 5.39 -22.43 -10.98
N GLN A 59 6.48 -21.70 -10.81
CA GLN A 59 7.82 -22.18 -11.16
C GLN A 59 8.18 -23.44 -10.40
N LEU A 60 7.88 -23.48 -9.11
CA LEU A 60 8.10 -24.68 -8.31
C LEU A 60 7.28 -25.87 -8.81
N ALA A 61 6.05 -25.63 -9.25
CA ALA A 61 5.19 -26.66 -9.80
C ALA A 61 5.71 -27.18 -11.14
N TYR A 62 6.30 -26.31 -11.96
CA TYR A 62 6.80 -26.67 -13.29
C TYR A 62 8.24 -27.14 -13.30
N SER A 63 8.95 -27.09 -12.20
CA SER A 63 10.37 -27.47 -12.14
C SER A 63 10.61 -28.91 -12.56
N ALA A 64 9.63 -29.81 -12.40
CA ALA A 64 9.71 -31.18 -12.84
C ALA A 64 9.47 -31.38 -14.35
N GLY A 65 8.85 -30.39 -15.01
CA GLY A 65 8.46 -30.49 -16.42
C GLY A 65 9.23 -29.59 -17.38
N GLY A 66 10.24 -28.87 -16.89
CA GLY A 66 10.98 -27.92 -17.69
C GLY A 66 10.34 -26.52 -17.65
N ILE A 67 11.03 -25.59 -17.05
CA ILE A 67 10.51 -24.24 -16.82
C ILE A 67 10.76 -23.39 -18.05
N SER A 68 9.78 -22.61 -18.46
CA SER A 68 9.95 -21.54 -19.42
C SER A 68 10.81 -20.41 -18.82
N VAL A 69 11.83 -19.97 -19.56
CA VAL A 69 12.68 -18.83 -19.16
C VAL A 69 11.86 -17.56 -19.02
N ASP A 70 10.80 -17.44 -19.82
CA ASP A 70 9.92 -16.28 -19.81
C ASP A 70 9.17 -16.12 -18.47
N ASP A 71 8.72 -17.23 -17.88
CA ASP A 71 8.02 -17.17 -16.58
C ASP A 71 8.95 -16.70 -15.47
N LYS A 72 10.22 -17.13 -15.52
CA LYS A 72 11.22 -16.70 -14.56
C LYS A 72 11.50 -15.21 -14.69
N ASN A 73 11.58 -14.70 -15.90
CA ASN A 73 11.80 -13.27 -16.16
C ASN A 73 10.60 -12.45 -15.71
N LYS A 74 9.38 -12.94 -15.91
CA LYS A 74 8.18 -12.27 -15.46
C LYS A 74 8.11 -12.20 -13.93
N GLU A 75 8.48 -13.27 -13.24
CA GLU A 75 8.51 -13.27 -11.78
C GLU A 75 9.47 -12.20 -11.26
N GLN A 76 10.68 -12.13 -11.81
CA GLN A 76 11.66 -11.14 -11.40
C GLN A 76 11.18 -9.72 -11.71
N ALA A 77 10.57 -9.50 -12.87
CA ALA A 77 10.06 -8.20 -13.27
C ALA A 77 8.93 -7.74 -12.33
N TYR A 78 8.00 -8.62 -12.01
CA TYR A 78 6.90 -8.29 -11.12
C TYR A 78 7.38 -8.07 -9.69
N SER A 79 8.34 -8.85 -9.23
CA SER A 79 8.92 -8.70 -7.90
C SER A 79 9.62 -7.35 -7.76
N ALA A 80 10.41 -6.94 -8.76
CA ALA A 80 11.09 -5.66 -8.77
C ALA A 80 10.10 -4.49 -8.83
N ALA A 81 9.08 -4.59 -9.69
CA ALA A 81 8.06 -3.56 -9.81
C ALA A 81 7.25 -3.43 -8.51
N SER A 82 6.89 -4.55 -7.90
CA SER A 82 6.19 -4.58 -6.62
C SER A 82 7.00 -3.89 -5.53
N ALA A 83 8.31 -4.21 -5.44
CA ALA A 83 9.17 -3.61 -4.43
C ALA A 83 9.24 -2.09 -4.56
N ARG A 84 9.38 -1.58 -5.79
CA ARG A 84 9.42 -0.14 -6.05
C ARG A 84 8.11 0.54 -5.68
N LEU A 85 6.99 -0.02 -6.12
CA LEU A 85 5.68 0.54 -5.84
C LEU A 85 5.33 0.46 -4.37
N MET A 86 5.71 -0.64 -3.71
CA MET A 86 5.47 -0.81 -2.28
C MET A 86 6.26 0.23 -1.48
N GLN A 87 7.52 0.45 -1.82
CA GLN A 87 8.35 1.46 -1.16
C GLN A 87 7.73 2.85 -1.32
N ARG A 88 7.34 3.20 -2.53
CA ARG A 88 6.71 4.48 -2.82
C ARG A 88 5.39 4.64 -2.08
N PHE A 89 4.56 3.60 -2.08
CA PHE A 89 3.30 3.61 -1.35
C PHE A 89 3.50 3.84 0.14
N GLN A 90 4.42 3.09 0.74
CA GLN A 90 4.69 3.22 2.18
C GLN A 90 5.23 4.60 2.54
N ASP A 91 6.15 5.12 1.73
CA ASP A 91 6.72 6.45 1.96
C ASP A 91 5.66 7.53 1.84
N MET A 92 4.81 7.47 0.81
CA MET A 92 3.73 8.43 0.62
C MET A 92 2.70 8.35 1.73
N THR A 93 2.37 7.14 2.19
CA THR A 93 1.41 6.94 3.28
C THR A 93 1.95 7.52 4.58
N ARG A 94 3.20 7.27 4.90
CA ARG A 94 3.82 7.82 6.11
C ARG A 94 3.86 9.33 6.08
N ALA A 95 4.28 9.90 4.95
CA ALA A 95 4.33 11.35 4.79
C ALA A 95 2.95 11.99 4.93
N LYS A 96 1.95 11.39 4.28
CA LYS A 96 0.57 11.89 4.35
C LYS A 96 0.00 11.78 5.75
N LYS A 97 0.29 10.69 6.46
CA LYS A 97 -0.22 10.52 7.82
C LYS A 97 0.39 11.53 8.78
N ILE A 98 1.68 11.83 8.64
CA ILE A 98 2.33 12.87 9.42
C ILE A 98 1.69 14.23 9.12
N GLU A 99 1.47 14.53 7.84
CA GLU A 99 0.81 15.78 7.41
C GLU A 99 -0.58 15.93 8.02
N VAL A 100 -1.39 14.88 7.95
CA VAL A 100 -2.75 14.88 8.50
C VAL A 100 -2.69 15.02 10.02
N ASN A 101 -1.79 14.33 10.69
CA ASN A 101 -1.65 14.41 12.13
C ASN A 101 -1.27 15.83 12.58
N ILE A 102 -0.35 16.47 11.89
CA ILE A 102 0.02 17.87 12.19
C ILE A 102 -1.15 18.78 11.98
N SER A 103 -1.91 18.60 10.90
CA SER A 103 -3.09 19.39 10.61
C SER A 103 -4.15 19.25 11.70
N LEU A 104 -4.43 18.02 12.13
CA LEU A 104 -5.38 17.75 13.22
C LEU A 104 -4.90 18.31 14.55
N PHE A 105 -3.61 18.16 14.82
CA PHE A 105 -3.01 18.69 16.05
C PHE A 105 -3.12 20.21 16.10
N SER A 106 -2.80 20.88 15.00
CA SER A 106 -2.91 22.34 14.91
C SER A 106 -4.34 22.80 15.11
N GLY A 107 -5.31 22.07 14.53
CA GLY A 107 -6.73 22.36 14.72
C GLY A 107 -7.23 22.11 16.14
N SER A 108 -6.71 21.05 16.78
CA SER A 108 -7.16 20.67 18.13
C SER A 108 -6.52 21.51 19.23
N ILE A 109 -5.32 22.07 19.01
CA ILE A 109 -4.68 22.96 19.95
C ILE A 109 -5.46 24.28 20.07
N GLY A 110 -6.17 24.63 19.04
CA GLY A 110 -7.11 25.73 19.09
C GLY A 110 -6.50 27.07 18.78
N SER A 111 -7.35 28.08 18.94
CA SER A 111 -7.13 29.42 18.42
C SER A 111 -5.94 30.18 18.99
N PRO A 112 -5.49 30.05 20.25
CA PRO A 112 -4.38 30.89 20.69
C PRO A 112 -3.12 30.73 19.89
N TYR A 113 -2.87 29.52 19.39
CA TYR A 113 -1.68 29.24 18.62
C TYR A 113 -1.90 29.31 17.12
N SER A 114 -3.12 29.08 16.65
CA SER A 114 -3.42 29.19 15.24
C SER A 114 -3.24 30.61 14.72
N GLY A 115 -3.55 31.60 15.52
CA GLY A 115 -3.34 33.00 15.19
C GLY A 115 -1.88 33.40 15.12
N LEU A 116 -0.98 32.65 15.76
CA LEU A 116 0.45 32.94 15.72
C LEU A 116 1.15 32.32 14.50
N PHE A 117 0.59 31.28 13.93
CA PHE A 117 1.19 30.54 12.83
C PHE A 117 0.59 30.87 11.47
N TYR A 118 -0.45 31.67 11.43
CA TYR A 118 -1.13 32.04 10.18
C TYR A 118 -1.08 33.55 9.92
#